data_429fe3b6cb956d6b3ed5bc9ce9f81e41
#
_entry.id   429fe3b6cb956d6b3ed5bc9ce9f81e41
#
_cell.length_a   1.000
_cell.length_b   1.000
_cell.length_c   1.000
_cell.angle_alpha   90.00
_cell.angle_beta   90.00
_cell.angle_gamma   90.00
#
_symmetry.space_group_name_H-M   'P 1'
#
loop_
_entity.id
_entity.type
_entity.pdbx_description
1 polymer ?
#
loop_
_entity_poly.entity_id
_entity_poly.type
_entity_poly.pdbx_seq_one_letter_code
_entity_poly.pdbx_strand_id
1 'polypeptide(L)'
;MSVGEIVAWVLFALLLFPAGFAGWAIGHYTSLGGGKSSAGATVTSTKTVTVTTAAATTSAATTAATTTTSSATTGATTTTAAAAGDPALGKSVFASSGCGNCHAFAPAGTSGAVGPDLVSAPSGDAQKANMTLAAFVKQSIVDPNAYVSPGYPTGVMPQTYGSQLSKSQLADLVAFIVQGAK
;
A
#
# COMPACT_ATOMS: atom_id res chain seq x y z
N MET A 1 45.93 14.10 3.77
CA MET A 1 46.16 12.68 4.15
C MET A 1 47.58 12.35 3.78
N SER A 2 48.39 11.85 4.75
CA SER A 2 49.74 11.41 4.47
C SER A 2 49.74 10.04 3.81
N VAL A 3 50.78 9.73 3.03
CA VAL A 3 50.91 8.41 2.35
C VAL A 3 50.79 7.26 3.37
N GLY A 4 51.28 7.46 4.58
CA GLY A 4 51.19 6.49 5.68
C GLY A 4 49.73 6.23 6.13
N GLU A 5 48.86 7.22 6.16
CA GLU A 5 47.44 7.04 6.50
C GLU A 5 46.69 6.25 5.43
N ILE A 6 46.99 6.49 4.17
CA ILE A 6 46.38 5.75 3.06
C ILE A 6 46.78 4.27 3.11
N VAL A 7 48.07 3.99 3.35
CA VAL A 7 48.56 2.61 3.48
C VAL A 7 47.92 1.89 4.66
N ALA A 8 47.75 2.58 5.82
CA ALA A 8 47.11 2.00 6.99
C ALA A 8 45.63 1.65 6.72
N TRP A 9 44.89 2.52 6.04
CA TRP A 9 43.48 2.28 5.69
C TRP A 9 43.32 1.14 4.67
N VAL A 10 44.24 1.01 3.70
CA VAL A 10 44.22 -0.07 2.71
C VAL A 10 44.52 -1.42 3.38
N LEU A 11 45.48 -1.47 4.29
CA LEU A 11 45.79 -2.70 5.05
C LEU A 11 44.65 -3.09 5.97
N PHE A 12 43.99 -2.13 6.63
CA PHE A 12 42.81 -2.36 7.47
C PHE A 12 41.63 -2.94 6.66
N ALA A 13 41.37 -2.37 5.49
CA ALA A 13 40.32 -2.86 4.57
C ALA A 13 40.60 -4.27 4.06
N LEU A 14 41.85 -4.58 3.73
CA LEU A 14 42.29 -5.93 3.29
C LEU A 14 42.17 -6.99 4.38
N LEU A 15 42.34 -6.63 5.66
CA LEU A 15 42.19 -7.55 6.79
C LEU A 15 40.72 -7.85 7.13
N LEU A 16 39.81 -6.90 6.91
CA LEU A 16 38.38 -7.07 7.22
C LEU A 16 37.61 -7.80 6.10
N PHE A 17 38.10 -7.73 4.85
CA PHE A 17 37.39 -8.28 3.70
C PHE A 17 37.23 -9.81 3.73
N PRO A 18 38.25 -10.63 4.11
CA PRO A 18 38.10 -12.09 4.15
C PRO A 18 37.16 -12.57 5.25
N ALA A 19 37.05 -11.87 6.37
CA ALA A 19 36.17 -12.28 7.48
C ALA A 19 34.69 -12.11 7.14
N GLY A 20 34.33 -11.04 6.40
CA GLY A 20 32.96 -10.82 5.94
C GLY A 20 32.51 -11.82 4.88
N PHE A 21 33.41 -12.20 3.98
CA PHE A 21 33.07 -13.09 2.89
C PHE A 21 32.91 -14.56 3.36
N ALA A 22 33.71 -15.00 4.33
CA ALA A 22 33.56 -16.32 4.92
C ALA A 22 32.25 -16.50 5.68
N GLY A 23 31.79 -15.47 6.40
CA GLY A 23 30.51 -15.48 7.10
C GLY A 23 29.31 -15.56 6.16
N TRP A 24 29.38 -14.84 5.02
CA TRP A 24 28.32 -14.85 4.01
C TRP A 24 28.22 -16.22 3.30
N ALA A 25 29.33 -16.82 2.95
CA ALA A 25 29.37 -18.13 2.29
C ALA A 25 28.82 -19.26 3.17
N ILE A 26 29.15 -19.28 4.46
CA ILE A 26 28.66 -20.29 5.41
C ILE A 26 27.14 -20.14 5.63
N GLY A 27 26.63 -18.92 5.74
CA GLY A 27 25.20 -18.66 5.90
C GLY A 27 24.37 -19.09 4.68
N HIS A 28 24.92 -19.01 3.49
CA HIS A 28 24.21 -19.37 2.26
C HIS A 28 24.15 -20.90 2.03
N TYR A 29 25.17 -21.63 2.46
CA TYR A 29 25.22 -23.10 2.31
C TYR A 29 24.37 -23.85 3.34
N THR A 30 24.14 -23.28 4.53
CA THR A 30 23.31 -23.92 5.56
C THR A 30 21.81 -23.78 5.30
N SER A 31 21.38 -22.87 4.42
CA SER A 31 19.97 -22.70 4.05
C SER A 31 19.46 -23.70 3.00
N LEU A 32 20.35 -24.47 2.36
CA LEU A 32 20.01 -25.42 1.29
C LEU A 32 19.96 -26.89 1.70
N GLY A 33 20.17 -27.23 2.96
CA GLY A 33 20.26 -28.62 3.42
C GLY A 33 19.47 -28.88 4.69
N GLY A 34 18.19 -29.15 4.62
CA GLY A 34 17.41 -29.52 5.82
C GLY A 34 15.95 -29.83 5.56
N GLY A 35 15.62 -30.45 4.44
CA GLY A 35 14.34 -31.12 4.25
C GLY A 35 14.31 -32.46 4.98
N LYS A 36 13.94 -32.50 6.25
CA LYS A 36 13.47 -33.72 6.88
C LYS A 36 11.95 -33.69 6.90
N SER A 37 11.38 -34.49 6.01
CA SER A 37 10.00 -34.94 6.05
C SER A 37 9.67 -35.47 7.44
N SER A 38 8.72 -34.86 8.13
CA SER A 38 8.01 -35.48 9.23
C SER A 38 6.60 -35.73 8.75
N ALA A 39 6.33 -37.02 8.52
CA ALA A 39 5.02 -37.52 8.18
C ALA A 39 4.07 -37.38 9.37
N GLY A 40 2.82 -37.02 9.08
CA GLY A 40 1.68 -37.43 9.89
C GLY A 40 1.05 -36.38 10.75
N ALA A 41 0.03 -35.69 10.19
CA ALA A 41 -1.26 -35.50 10.86
C ALA A 41 -2.25 -34.96 9.81
N THR A 42 -3.00 -35.85 9.22
CA THR A 42 -4.20 -35.56 8.45
C THR A 42 -5.26 -35.06 9.44
N VAL A 43 -5.50 -33.76 9.48
CA VAL A 43 -6.70 -33.22 10.14
C VAL A 43 -7.72 -32.99 9.06
N THR A 44 -8.55 -33.99 8.85
CA THR A 44 -9.78 -33.90 8.07
C THR A 44 -10.81 -33.10 8.88
N SER A 45 -10.91 -31.81 8.62
CA SER A 45 -11.97 -30.97 9.13
C SER A 45 -13.15 -31.03 8.17
N THR A 46 -14.02 -32.01 8.36
CA THR A 46 -15.28 -32.11 7.65
C THR A 46 -16.25 -31.10 8.25
N LYS A 47 -16.37 -29.91 7.67
CA LYS A 47 -17.40 -28.96 8.01
C LYS A 47 -18.67 -29.34 7.25
N THR A 48 -19.53 -30.08 7.94
CA THR A 48 -20.87 -30.40 7.48
C THR A 48 -21.68 -29.10 7.44
N VAL A 49 -22.00 -28.63 6.25
CA VAL A 49 -22.98 -27.57 6.05
C VAL A 49 -24.36 -28.20 6.01
N THR A 50 -25.07 -28.07 7.09
CA THR A 50 -26.50 -28.42 7.12
C THR A 50 -27.29 -27.30 6.46
N VAL A 51 -27.76 -27.54 5.24
CA VAL A 51 -28.73 -26.68 4.57
C VAL A 51 -30.09 -26.99 5.13
N THR A 52 -30.60 -26.13 6.02
CA THR A 52 -32.00 -26.17 6.45
C THR A 52 -32.81 -25.32 5.48
N THR A 53 -33.52 -25.98 4.58
CA THR A 53 -34.57 -25.39 3.77
C THR A 53 -35.78 -25.17 4.68
N ALA A 54 -36.14 -23.95 4.96
CA ALA A 54 -37.43 -23.59 5.53
C ALA A 54 -38.16 -22.67 4.57
N ALA A 55 -39.33 -23.18 4.21
CA ALA A 55 -40.23 -22.61 3.23
C ALA A 55 -40.92 -21.31 3.68
N ALA A 56 -41.35 -20.59 2.68
CA ALA A 56 -42.15 -19.39 2.66
C ALA A 56 -43.26 -19.27 3.72
N THR A 57 -43.45 -18.08 4.23
CA THR A 57 -44.78 -17.54 4.50
C THR A 57 -44.81 -16.04 4.22
N THR A 58 -45.64 -15.69 3.29
CA THR A 58 -46.10 -14.36 2.91
C THR A 58 -46.84 -13.70 4.06
N SER A 59 -46.53 -12.49 4.46
CA SER A 59 -47.48 -11.60 5.10
C SER A 59 -47.17 -10.15 4.77
N ALA A 60 -48.10 -9.53 4.06
CA ALA A 60 -48.19 -8.13 3.79
C ALA A 60 -48.83 -7.39 4.99
N ALA A 61 -48.28 -6.25 5.37
CA ALA A 61 -48.95 -5.17 6.07
C ALA A 61 -48.07 -3.92 5.99
N THR A 62 -48.35 -3.04 5.15
CA THR A 62 -48.96 -1.69 5.22
C THR A 62 -48.59 -0.81 6.42
N THR A 63 -48.05 0.39 6.06
CA THR A 63 -48.20 1.73 6.65
C THR A 63 -47.40 2.06 7.90
N ALA A 64 -46.46 2.99 7.79
CA ALA A 64 -46.55 4.35 8.31
C ALA A 64 -45.31 5.18 7.99
N ALA A 65 -45.49 6.26 7.29
CA ALA A 65 -44.52 7.32 7.14
C ALA A 65 -44.31 8.02 8.48
N THR A 66 -43.05 8.18 8.87
CA THR A 66 -42.69 9.18 9.88
C THR A 66 -41.59 10.04 9.31
N THR A 67 -41.99 11.21 8.89
CA THR A 67 -41.14 12.33 8.49
C THR A 67 -40.40 12.83 9.73
N THR A 68 -39.12 12.64 9.81
CA THR A 68 -38.29 13.37 10.76
C THR A 68 -37.38 14.30 9.98
N THR A 69 -37.75 15.53 9.91
CA THR A 69 -36.95 16.69 9.50
C THR A 69 -35.78 16.79 10.47
N SER A 70 -34.57 16.60 10.02
CA SER A 70 -33.39 17.00 10.75
C SER A 70 -32.60 18.02 9.94
N SER A 71 -32.42 19.13 10.58
CA SER A 71 -31.89 20.40 10.12
C SER A 71 -30.55 20.29 9.38
N ALA A 72 -30.49 20.99 8.26
CA ALA A 72 -29.27 21.32 7.55
C ALA A 72 -28.30 22.08 8.47
N THR A 73 -27.08 21.58 8.59
CA THR A 73 -25.91 22.38 8.94
C THR A 73 -25.11 22.61 7.68
N THR A 74 -25.21 23.84 7.19
CA THR A 74 -24.43 24.37 6.08
C THR A 74 -22.96 24.40 6.47
N GLY A 75 -22.12 23.71 5.73
CA GLY A 75 -20.67 23.78 5.92
C GLY A 75 -19.90 23.17 4.76
N ALA A 76 -19.36 24.06 3.92
CA ALA A 76 -18.29 23.84 2.95
C ALA A 76 -18.65 23.01 1.71
N THR A 77 -18.99 23.73 0.67
CA THR A 77 -18.91 23.32 -0.73
C THR A 77 -17.50 22.82 -1.05
N THR A 78 -17.32 21.54 -1.13
CA THR A 78 -16.16 20.97 -1.85
C THR A 78 -16.71 20.17 -3.00
N THR A 79 -16.67 20.79 -4.18
CA THR A 79 -16.94 20.15 -5.45
C THR A 79 -15.98 18.99 -5.62
N THR A 80 -16.45 17.76 -5.44
CA THR A 80 -15.70 16.59 -5.85
C THR A 80 -16.65 15.47 -6.23
N ALA A 81 -17.04 15.47 -7.49
CA ALA A 81 -17.59 14.30 -8.13
C ALA A 81 -16.43 13.41 -8.57
N ALA A 82 -15.94 12.58 -7.68
CA ALA A 82 -15.18 11.39 -8.00
C ALA A 82 -15.56 10.35 -6.95
N ALA A 83 -15.86 9.12 -7.38
CA ALA A 83 -16.35 8.03 -6.55
C ALA A 83 -15.85 8.13 -5.11
N ALA A 84 -16.78 8.42 -4.20
CA ALA A 84 -16.47 8.68 -2.80
C ALA A 84 -15.94 7.41 -2.14
N GLY A 85 -14.61 7.23 -2.18
CA GLY A 85 -13.94 6.20 -1.39
C GLY A 85 -13.91 6.60 0.08
N ASP A 86 -13.83 5.62 0.96
CA ASP A 86 -13.68 5.81 2.40
C ASP A 86 -12.19 5.93 2.77
N PRO A 87 -11.71 7.10 3.25
CA PRO A 87 -10.31 7.27 3.63
C PRO A 87 -9.86 6.35 4.79
N ALA A 88 -10.78 5.95 5.68
CA ALA A 88 -10.43 5.05 6.77
C ALA A 88 -10.16 3.63 6.26
N LEU A 89 -10.97 3.15 5.30
CA LEU A 89 -10.69 1.91 4.58
C LEU A 89 -9.44 2.04 3.72
N GLY A 90 -9.24 3.19 3.08
CA GLY A 90 -8.05 3.51 2.29
C GLY A 90 -6.75 3.41 3.08
N LYS A 91 -6.74 3.82 4.34
CA LYS A 91 -5.59 3.62 5.23
C LYS A 91 -5.24 2.14 5.41
N SER A 92 -6.24 1.29 5.54
CA SER A 92 -6.05 -0.16 5.65
C SER A 92 -5.51 -0.76 4.35
N VAL A 93 -6.03 -0.31 3.20
CA VAL A 93 -5.52 -0.70 1.87
C VAL A 93 -4.08 -0.25 1.68
N PHE A 94 -3.74 0.99 2.07
CA PHE A 94 -2.38 1.53 2.02
C PHE A 94 -1.38 0.64 2.77
N ALA A 95 -1.74 0.23 3.99
CA ALA A 95 -0.91 -0.62 4.82
C ALA A 95 -0.78 -2.05 4.25
N SER A 96 -1.88 -2.67 3.86
CA SER A 96 -1.89 -4.05 3.35
C SER A 96 -1.23 -4.19 1.98
N SER A 97 -1.26 -3.14 1.16
CA SER A 97 -0.57 -3.09 -0.14
C SER A 97 0.91 -2.73 -0.05
N GLY A 98 1.42 -2.43 1.16
CA GLY A 98 2.84 -2.15 1.37
C GLY A 98 3.32 -0.80 0.84
N CYS A 99 2.42 0.16 0.57
CA CYS A 99 2.77 1.47 0.00
C CYS A 99 3.80 2.22 0.86
N GLY A 100 3.69 2.10 2.19
CA GLY A 100 4.56 2.74 3.17
C GLY A 100 6.01 2.21 3.19
N ASN A 101 6.30 1.07 2.56
CA ASN A 101 7.66 0.57 2.43
C ASN A 101 8.53 1.47 1.53
N CYS A 102 7.89 2.14 0.58
CA CYS A 102 8.55 2.99 -0.40
C CYS A 102 8.24 4.49 -0.21
N HIS A 103 7.04 4.82 0.28
CA HIS A 103 6.58 6.20 0.40
C HIS A 103 6.55 6.70 1.83
N ALA A 104 7.07 7.92 2.05
CA ALA A 104 6.75 8.70 3.23
C ALA A 104 5.30 9.20 3.13
N PHE A 105 4.52 9.00 4.18
CA PHE A 105 3.16 9.53 4.28
C PHE A 105 2.76 9.66 5.75
N ALA A 106 2.83 10.87 6.29
CA ALA A 106 2.58 11.15 7.69
C ALA A 106 1.21 10.65 8.20
N PRO A 107 0.08 10.76 7.43
CA PRO A 107 -1.21 10.22 7.85
C PRO A 107 -1.22 8.69 8.05
N ALA A 108 -0.32 7.97 7.38
CA ALA A 108 -0.13 6.53 7.56
C ALA A 108 0.95 6.19 8.60
N GLY A 109 1.72 7.18 9.07
CA GLY A 109 2.86 6.97 9.96
C GLY A 109 4.06 6.33 9.29
N THR A 110 4.24 6.52 7.97
CA THR A 110 5.34 5.89 7.21
C THR A 110 6.40 6.91 6.78
N SER A 111 7.63 6.43 6.60
CA SER A 111 8.81 7.24 6.27
C SER A 111 9.65 6.61 5.14
N GLY A 112 9.05 5.83 4.24
CA GLY A 112 9.74 5.27 3.08
C GLY A 112 10.36 6.37 2.22
N ALA A 113 11.57 6.12 1.71
CA ALA A 113 12.36 7.11 0.95
C ALA A 113 12.68 6.67 -0.49
N VAL A 114 12.08 5.58 -0.95
CA VAL A 114 12.28 5.04 -2.31
C VAL A 114 11.41 5.78 -3.32
N GLY A 115 10.20 6.15 -2.92
CA GLY A 115 9.26 6.94 -3.71
C GLY A 115 9.06 8.34 -3.13
N PRO A 116 8.32 9.23 -3.84
CA PRO A 116 8.02 10.57 -3.37
C PRO A 116 7.19 10.57 -2.07
N ASP A 117 7.35 11.65 -1.29
CA ASP A 117 6.51 11.92 -0.13
C ASP A 117 5.09 12.25 -0.59
N LEU A 118 4.12 11.48 -0.10
CA LEU A 118 2.71 11.58 -0.52
C LEU A 118 1.94 12.72 0.16
N VAL A 119 2.55 13.45 1.10
CA VAL A 119 1.97 14.69 1.62
C VAL A 119 2.24 15.84 0.67
N SER A 120 3.48 15.98 0.21
CA SER A 120 3.95 17.19 -0.49
C SER A 120 4.00 17.07 -2.01
N ALA A 121 4.33 15.89 -2.56
CA ALA A 121 4.55 15.74 -3.98
C ALA A 121 3.27 15.72 -4.84
N PRO A 122 2.18 15.01 -4.47
CA PRO A 122 1.07 14.76 -5.39
C PRO A 122 0.38 16.02 -5.90
N SER A 123 0.20 17.04 -5.07
CA SER A 123 -0.51 18.27 -5.47
C SER A 123 0.26 19.04 -6.55
N GLY A 124 1.58 19.20 -6.38
CA GLY A 124 2.43 19.87 -7.35
C GLY A 124 2.60 19.07 -8.65
N ASP A 125 2.68 17.75 -8.55
CA ASP A 125 2.84 16.89 -9.72
C ASP A 125 1.53 16.76 -10.51
N ALA A 126 0.37 16.73 -9.84
CA ALA A 126 -0.93 16.80 -10.49
C ALA A 126 -1.10 18.09 -11.32
N GLN A 127 -0.65 19.24 -10.79
CA GLN A 127 -0.66 20.50 -11.52
C GLN A 127 0.24 20.44 -12.78
N LYS A 128 1.45 19.92 -12.66
CA LYS A 128 2.36 19.74 -13.80
C LYS A 128 1.79 18.77 -14.85
N ALA A 129 1.09 17.75 -14.40
CA ALA A 129 0.41 16.78 -15.27
C ALA A 129 -0.92 17.30 -15.84
N ASN A 130 -1.36 18.51 -15.44
CA ASN A 130 -2.62 19.11 -15.86
C ASN A 130 -3.85 18.26 -15.46
N MET A 131 -3.81 17.65 -14.29
CA MET A 131 -4.81 16.72 -13.76
C MET A 131 -5.39 17.20 -12.43
N THR A 132 -6.59 16.73 -12.10
CA THR A 132 -7.08 16.84 -10.71
C THR A 132 -6.25 15.92 -9.82
N LEU A 133 -6.08 16.31 -8.55
CA LEU A 133 -5.30 15.51 -7.59
C LEU A 133 -5.80 14.04 -7.51
N ALA A 134 -7.11 13.84 -7.45
CA ALA A 134 -7.69 12.49 -7.38
C ALA A 134 -7.41 11.66 -8.66
N ALA A 135 -7.51 12.27 -9.84
CA ALA A 135 -7.20 11.60 -11.10
C ALA A 135 -5.70 11.27 -11.20
N PHE A 136 -4.84 12.19 -10.79
CA PHE A 136 -3.39 11.98 -10.75
C PHE A 136 -3.00 10.85 -9.81
N VAL A 137 -3.49 10.86 -8.57
CA VAL A 137 -3.21 9.80 -7.59
C VAL A 137 -3.70 8.45 -8.11
N LYS A 138 -4.92 8.40 -8.67
CA LYS A 138 -5.44 7.17 -9.28
C LYS A 138 -4.54 6.67 -10.40
N GLN A 139 -4.14 7.54 -11.34
CA GLN A 139 -3.25 7.18 -12.44
C GLN A 139 -1.91 6.65 -11.92
N SER A 140 -1.29 7.35 -10.95
CA SER A 140 -0.01 6.95 -10.38
C SER A 140 -0.05 5.57 -9.70
N ILE A 141 -1.22 5.12 -9.23
CA ILE A 141 -1.37 3.79 -8.65
C ILE A 141 -1.55 2.72 -9.74
N VAL A 142 -2.35 2.99 -10.79
CA VAL A 142 -2.70 1.97 -11.79
C VAL A 142 -1.72 1.93 -12.95
N ASP A 143 -1.07 3.04 -13.25
CA ASP A 143 -0.04 3.19 -14.29
C ASP A 143 1.07 4.13 -13.79
N PRO A 144 1.94 3.64 -12.88
CA PRO A 144 2.94 4.48 -12.23
C PRO A 144 4.03 5.02 -13.16
N ASN A 145 4.16 4.50 -14.38
CA ASN A 145 5.09 5.02 -15.37
C ASN A 145 4.49 6.10 -16.28
N ALA A 146 3.17 6.34 -16.24
CA ALA A 146 2.55 7.40 -17.02
C ALA A 146 3.04 8.80 -16.60
N TYR A 147 3.35 8.96 -15.32
CA TYR A 147 4.01 10.15 -14.79
C TYR A 147 4.95 9.74 -13.65
N VAL A 148 6.19 10.12 -13.74
CA VAL A 148 7.20 9.87 -12.70
C VAL A 148 7.62 11.21 -12.10
N SER A 149 7.51 11.35 -10.79
CA SER A 149 7.93 12.56 -10.06
C SER A 149 9.40 12.89 -10.35
N PRO A 150 9.75 14.17 -10.57
CA PRO A 150 11.14 14.55 -10.82
C PRO A 150 12.11 14.06 -9.74
N GLY A 151 13.22 13.50 -10.17
CA GLY A 151 14.25 12.95 -9.27
C GLY A 151 14.08 11.47 -8.90
N TYR A 152 13.01 10.83 -9.35
CA TYR A 152 12.80 9.40 -9.14
C TYR A 152 12.97 8.60 -10.43
N PRO A 153 13.47 7.34 -10.36
CA PRO A 153 13.61 6.49 -11.54
C PRO A 153 12.29 5.86 -11.96
N THR A 154 12.16 5.55 -13.25
CA THR A 154 11.04 4.79 -13.80
C THR A 154 11.11 3.31 -13.39
N GLY A 155 9.96 2.63 -13.35
CA GLY A 155 9.89 1.17 -13.17
C GLY A 155 10.13 0.67 -11.74
N VAL A 156 10.30 1.55 -10.76
CA VAL A 156 10.53 1.16 -9.36
C VAL A 156 9.23 0.83 -8.66
N MET A 157 8.17 1.60 -8.90
CA MET A 157 6.85 1.29 -8.35
C MET A 157 6.24 0.09 -9.10
N PRO A 158 5.73 -0.94 -8.39
CA PRO A 158 5.10 -2.08 -9.02
C PRO A 158 3.89 -1.69 -9.88
N GLN A 159 3.80 -2.25 -11.10
CA GLN A 159 2.74 -1.92 -12.05
C GLN A 159 1.52 -2.84 -11.96
N THR A 160 1.43 -3.60 -10.90
CA THR A 160 0.40 -4.63 -10.72
C THR A 160 -0.81 -4.16 -9.91
N TYR A 161 -0.73 -2.99 -9.26
CA TYR A 161 -1.81 -2.49 -8.41
C TYR A 161 -3.14 -2.30 -9.14
N GLY A 162 -3.09 -1.89 -10.41
CA GLY A 162 -4.31 -1.75 -11.24
C GLY A 162 -5.11 -3.04 -11.42
N SER A 163 -4.44 -4.20 -11.36
CA SER A 163 -5.07 -5.52 -11.45
C SER A 163 -5.31 -6.19 -10.09
N GLN A 164 -4.56 -5.81 -9.07
CA GLN A 164 -4.63 -6.40 -7.73
C GLN A 164 -5.70 -5.74 -6.85
N LEU A 165 -5.92 -4.45 -7.01
CA LEU A 165 -6.91 -3.71 -6.23
C LEU A 165 -8.28 -3.78 -6.89
N SER A 166 -9.32 -4.07 -6.11
CA SER A 166 -10.69 -3.88 -6.57
C SER A 166 -10.99 -2.40 -6.79
N LYS A 167 -12.04 -2.10 -7.54
CA LYS A 167 -12.45 -0.71 -7.81
C LYS A 167 -12.76 0.07 -6.52
N SER A 168 -13.36 -0.58 -5.52
CA SER A 168 -13.62 0.02 -4.21
C SER A 168 -12.33 0.29 -3.44
N GLN A 169 -11.45 -0.70 -3.33
CA GLN A 169 -10.15 -0.51 -2.67
C GLN A 169 -9.33 0.60 -3.30
N LEU A 170 -9.33 0.70 -4.63
CA LEU A 170 -8.65 1.78 -5.33
C LEU A 170 -9.28 3.14 -5.02
N ALA A 171 -10.62 3.23 -4.98
CA ALA A 171 -11.31 4.47 -4.62
C ALA A 171 -11.00 4.89 -3.17
N ASP A 172 -11.03 3.94 -2.23
CA ASP A 172 -10.71 4.16 -0.82
C ASP A 172 -9.26 4.63 -0.64
N LEU A 173 -8.32 3.97 -1.30
CA LEU A 173 -6.90 4.33 -1.28
C LEU A 173 -6.66 5.74 -1.84
N VAL A 174 -7.29 6.08 -2.97
CA VAL A 174 -7.22 7.41 -3.57
C VAL A 174 -7.77 8.46 -2.60
N ALA A 175 -8.92 8.20 -1.96
CA ALA A 175 -9.52 9.11 -0.99
C ALA A 175 -8.59 9.37 0.21
N PHE A 176 -7.94 8.32 0.73
CA PHE A 176 -7.00 8.44 1.84
C PHE A 176 -5.77 9.28 1.47
N ILE A 177 -5.17 9.05 0.30
CA ILE A 177 -4.00 9.80 -0.14
C ILE A 177 -4.37 11.26 -0.42
N VAL A 178 -5.48 11.51 -1.12
CA VAL A 178 -5.97 12.86 -1.41
C VAL A 178 -6.26 13.66 -0.14
N GLN A 179 -6.85 13.03 0.87
CA GLN A 179 -7.11 13.67 2.16
C GLN A 179 -5.82 14.11 2.87
N GLY A 180 -4.73 13.36 2.73
CA GLY A 180 -3.46 13.64 3.38
C GLY A 180 -2.51 14.52 2.57
N ALA A 181 -2.70 14.65 1.27
CA ALA A 181 -1.88 15.48 0.39
C ALA A 181 -2.17 16.99 0.59
N LYS A 182 -1.14 17.84 0.43
CA LYS A 182 -1.22 19.30 0.64
C LYS A 182 -0.66 20.06 -0.55
#